data_c840d95f930d40c3c2394cc37de5c190
#
_entry.id   c840d95f930d40c3c2394cc37de5c190
#
_cell.length_a   1.000
_cell.length_b   1.000
_cell.length_c   1.000
_cell.angle_alpha   90.00
_cell.angle_beta   90.00
_cell.angle_gamma   90.00
#
_symmetry.space_group_name_H-M   'P 1'
#
loop_
_entity.id
_entity.type
_entity.pdbx_description
1 polymer ?
#
loop_
_entity_poly.entity_id
_entity_poly.type
_entity_poly.pdbx_seq_one_letter_code
_entity_poly.pdbx_strand_id
1 'polypeptide(L)'
;MKKTLSIIMALCMVLSVCFFSVSAAEAKVGAVAADYKPEGTAITDAAGFAAMAADGIYYLANDITLDATWNAGVAVSSTYKENNAFTGTLDGNGKTITTSAPLFANLQGTVKNLTIAGAIDGGGLNCGVVTMWTKGTLTVENVLNKATIVNGNTTGGILGYGATGTVATFKNCQNDADLIAASQIGGIAGYIQDDVVVIENCVNNGNLRTDNYGAGIIGRFGRDAGALPDSVATITGCVNNGTVSSAKGQSAGIIAYLVGGAQIIDCVNNGTIVNDTATSAGILGSTRDPDKKKISGVLIKDCFNYAPVNGVTYVGGICGYLGRDANSHDGWNFRMENCGNFGDVTATGSGTMYVGGVSAYGWGGNVGSNGLANGLLNCFNAGNIKVDNSGDDSVKAYVSGVIGYFNTTVYTLENCFNAGTITTNKTTYATLIGWNNRGEGAEGVTADYCKNNYSVASGDIPVFYNGPVSESVGCTVATADQFASGEVAYLINEAAGATIYYQAIGTDKAPTLIAAEDGSNVVEKKADGSFANPAKEVPEDTKPADPVPTGDSALIFAIVAIISVLGIATVAKRKEN
;
A
#
# COMPACT_ATOMS: atom_id res chain seq x y z
N MET A 1 -4.83 22.80 -1.54
CA MET A 1 -3.38 22.59 -1.64
C MET A 1 -2.94 21.18 -1.19
N LYS A 2 -3.31 20.66 0.00
CA LYS A 2 -2.91 19.29 0.40
C LYS A 2 -3.55 18.19 -0.48
N LYS A 3 -4.81 18.33 -0.89
CA LYS A 3 -5.48 17.37 -1.81
C LYS A 3 -4.87 17.37 -3.22
N THR A 4 -4.38 18.49 -3.69
CA THR A 4 -3.74 18.63 -5.00
C THR A 4 -2.40 17.89 -5.05
N LEU A 5 -1.65 17.86 -3.94
CA LEU A 5 -0.35 17.20 -3.87
C LEU A 5 -0.48 15.67 -3.88
N SER A 6 -1.48 15.11 -3.18
CA SER A 6 -1.78 13.67 -3.18
C SER A 6 -2.23 13.16 -4.56
N ILE A 7 -3.04 13.96 -5.25
CA ILE A 7 -3.52 13.65 -6.60
C ILE A 7 -2.36 13.68 -7.61
N ILE A 8 -1.46 14.65 -7.48
CA ILE A 8 -0.25 14.74 -8.32
C ILE A 8 0.63 13.51 -8.13
N MET A 9 0.79 13.02 -6.90
CA MET A 9 1.61 11.83 -6.64
C MET A 9 0.98 10.55 -7.19
N ALA A 10 -0.32 10.34 -7.04
CA ALA A 10 -1.03 9.18 -7.61
C ALA A 10 -1.06 9.22 -9.15
N LEU A 11 -1.28 10.40 -9.76
CA LEU A 11 -1.25 10.58 -11.22
C LEU A 11 0.17 10.41 -11.79
N CYS A 12 1.20 10.85 -11.08
CA CYS A 12 2.60 10.64 -11.47
C CYS A 12 3.00 9.17 -11.47
N MET A 13 2.39 8.31 -10.66
CA MET A 13 2.71 6.88 -10.60
C MET A 13 1.99 6.04 -11.67
N VAL A 14 0.80 6.42 -12.07
CA VAL A 14 0.09 5.81 -13.22
C VAL A 14 0.67 6.32 -14.54
N LEU A 15 1.22 7.53 -14.56
CA LEU A 15 1.87 8.19 -15.70
C LEU A 15 3.41 8.16 -15.62
N SER A 16 4.03 7.43 -14.69
CA SER A 16 5.50 7.30 -14.63
C SER A 16 6.13 6.61 -15.83
N VAL A 17 5.32 6.37 -16.87
CA VAL A 17 5.79 6.10 -18.22
C VAL A 17 5.82 7.37 -19.09
N CYS A 18 5.19 8.49 -18.69
CA CYS A 18 5.15 9.70 -19.51
C CYS A 18 5.12 10.98 -18.66
N PHE A 19 6.12 11.80 -18.89
CA PHE A 19 6.22 13.23 -18.61
C PHE A 19 6.61 13.69 -17.20
N PHE A 20 7.91 13.73 -16.97
CA PHE A 20 8.52 14.88 -16.33
C PHE A 20 9.40 15.61 -17.34
N SER A 21 8.92 16.70 -17.85
CA SER A 21 9.78 17.74 -18.41
C SER A 21 9.53 19.00 -17.60
N VAL A 22 10.57 19.45 -16.99
CA VAL A 22 11.02 20.78 -16.63
C VAL A 22 11.44 20.93 -15.16
N SER A 23 12.77 20.94 -15.02
CA SER A 23 13.63 21.67 -14.09
C SER A 23 13.40 21.53 -12.59
N ALA A 24 13.93 20.57 -12.09
CA ALA A 24 14.92 20.26 -11.10
C ALA A 24 15.01 18.75 -11.21
N ALA A 25 16.16 18.20 -11.56
CA ALA A 25 16.34 16.76 -11.51
C ALA A 25 15.84 16.32 -10.14
N GLU A 26 14.77 15.49 -10.07
CA GLU A 26 14.34 14.90 -8.80
C GLU A 26 15.60 14.33 -8.17
N ALA A 27 15.92 14.79 -6.97
CA ALA A 27 17.13 14.37 -6.30
C ALA A 27 17.01 12.85 -6.13
N LYS A 28 17.85 12.11 -6.86
CA LYS A 28 17.86 10.64 -6.82
C LYS A 28 18.09 10.22 -5.38
N VAL A 29 17.26 9.32 -4.85
CA VAL A 29 17.39 8.82 -3.47
C VAL A 29 18.82 8.36 -3.22
N GLY A 30 19.39 8.73 -2.08
CA GLY A 30 20.79 8.52 -1.72
C GLY A 30 21.75 9.61 -2.21
N ALA A 31 21.33 10.50 -3.12
CA ALA A 31 22.15 11.61 -3.61
C ALA A 31 21.96 12.88 -2.77
N VAL A 32 22.89 13.81 -2.92
CA VAL A 32 22.82 15.14 -2.33
C VAL A 32 23.00 16.22 -3.39
N ALA A 33 22.60 17.45 -3.12
CA ALA A 33 22.85 18.60 -3.99
C ALA A 33 24.36 18.84 -4.18
N ALA A 34 24.74 19.42 -5.32
CA ALA A 34 26.17 19.63 -5.65
C ALA A 34 26.90 20.57 -4.66
N ASP A 35 26.17 21.45 -4.00
CA ASP A 35 26.67 22.40 -3.01
C ASP A 35 26.50 21.91 -1.56
N TYR A 36 26.05 20.68 -1.37
CA TYR A 36 25.87 20.07 -0.05
C TYR A 36 27.18 19.99 0.72
N LYS A 37 27.15 20.38 1.98
CA LYS A 37 28.30 20.34 2.89
C LYS A 37 27.96 19.50 4.10
N PRO A 38 28.51 18.28 4.21
CA PRO A 38 28.30 17.43 5.37
C PRO A 38 29.03 17.99 6.60
N GLU A 39 28.52 17.65 7.78
CA GLU A 39 29.13 17.99 9.05
C GLU A 39 29.83 16.78 9.67
N GLY A 40 30.79 17.01 10.57
CA GLY A 40 31.46 15.98 11.36
C GLY A 40 32.81 15.53 10.83
N THR A 41 33.23 14.35 11.25
CA THR A 41 34.53 13.75 10.90
C THR A 41 34.44 12.96 9.61
N ALA A 42 35.37 13.19 8.70
CA ALA A 42 35.42 12.48 7.42
C ALA A 42 35.84 11.00 7.59
N ILE A 43 35.08 10.10 6.99
CA ILE A 43 35.43 8.68 6.84
C ILE A 43 35.90 8.47 5.40
N THR A 44 37.12 7.96 5.25
CA THR A 44 37.76 7.77 3.94
C THR A 44 37.82 6.31 3.50
N ASP A 45 37.67 5.36 4.45
CA ASP A 45 37.85 3.91 4.23
C ASP A 45 37.15 3.08 5.33
N ALA A 46 37.22 1.76 5.19
CA ALA A 46 36.64 0.80 6.14
C ALA A 46 37.22 0.90 7.55
N ALA A 47 38.49 1.23 7.67
CA ALA A 47 39.14 1.36 8.97
C ALA A 47 38.60 2.59 9.74
N GLY A 48 38.39 3.70 9.05
CA GLY A 48 37.73 4.89 9.59
C GLY A 48 36.27 4.59 10.01
N PHE A 49 35.53 3.81 9.23
CA PHE A 49 34.18 3.38 9.61
C PHE A 49 34.20 2.51 10.88
N ALA A 50 35.10 1.52 10.96
CA ALA A 50 35.22 0.66 12.13
C ALA A 50 35.65 1.40 13.39
N ALA A 51 36.38 2.50 13.24
CA ALA A 51 36.91 3.31 14.36
C ALA A 51 35.91 4.39 14.85
N MET A 52 34.71 4.47 14.31
CA MET A 52 33.70 5.44 14.75
C MET A 52 33.40 5.29 16.26
N ALA A 53 33.35 6.39 16.99
CA ALA A 53 32.78 6.43 18.33
C ALA A 53 31.25 6.31 18.26
N ALA A 54 30.64 5.75 19.27
CA ALA A 54 29.20 5.44 19.26
C ALA A 54 28.30 6.68 19.13
N ASP A 55 28.74 7.84 19.57
CA ASP A 55 27.98 9.10 19.62
C ASP A 55 28.51 10.19 18.67
N GLY A 56 29.47 9.83 17.81
CA GLY A 56 30.12 10.78 16.91
C GLY A 56 29.28 11.20 15.71
N ILE A 57 29.68 12.29 15.08
CA ILE A 57 29.10 12.80 13.84
C ILE A 57 30.12 12.58 12.72
N TYR A 58 29.71 11.81 11.70
CA TYR A 58 30.59 11.37 10.63
C TYR A 58 29.94 11.58 9.25
N TYR A 59 30.80 11.75 8.25
CA TYR A 59 30.37 11.72 6.85
C TYR A 59 31.34 10.92 5.98
N LEU A 60 30.83 10.35 4.90
CA LEU A 60 31.67 9.67 3.90
C LEU A 60 32.35 10.70 2.98
N ALA A 61 33.68 10.65 2.92
CA ALA A 61 34.46 11.43 1.94
C ALA A 61 34.56 10.67 0.61
N ASN A 62 34.56 9.34 0.62
CA ASN A 62 34.68 8.43 -0.53
C ASN A 62 33.62 7.35 -0.51
N ASP A 63 33.43 6.67 -1.63
CA ASP A 63 32.81 5.36 -1.63
C ASP A 63 33.72 4.37 -0.88
N ILE A 64 33.14 3.48 -0.06
CA ILE A 64 33.89 2.52 0.75
C ILE A 64 33.32 1.10 0.61
N THR A 65 34.14 0.11 0.90
CA THR A 65 33.72 -1.30 0.96
C THR A 65 33.87 -1.84 2.37
N LEU A 66 32.83 -2.48 2.90
CA LEU A 66 32.79 -3.06 4.22
C LEU A 66 32.54 -4.58 4.12
N ASP A 67 33.18 -5.33 4.99
CA ASP A 67 33.00 -6.79 5.15
C ASP A 67 32.48 -7.17 6.55
N ALA A 68 32.30 -6.20 7.43
CA ALA A 68 31.86 -6.42 8.79
C ALA A 68 30.86 -5.34 9.26
N THR A 69 29.98 -5.75 10.16
CA THR A 69 29.03 -4.88 10.85
C THR A 69 29.72 -4.08 11.96
N TRP A 70 29.46 -2.77 12.01
CA TRP A 70 29.86 -1.96 13.15
C TRP A 70 29.07 -2.38 14.41
N ASN A 71 29.75 -2.69 15.49
CA ASN A 71 29.14 -3.23 16.72
C ASN A 71 29.92 -2.83 17.98
N ALA A 72 30.51 -1.64 18.05
CA ALA A 72 31.29 -1.12 19.17
C ALA A 72 32.36 -2.11 19.67
N GLY A 73 32.97 -2.89 18.79
CA GLY A 73 33.97 -3.91 19.14
C GLY A 73 33.41 -5.19 19.80
N VAL A 74 32.09 -5.37 19.83
CA VAL A 74 31.42 -6.55 20.39
C VAL A 74 31.03 -7.50 19.25
N ALA A 75 31.02 -8.80 19.47
CA ALA A 75 30.56 -9.76 18.48
C ALA A 75 29.06 -9.57 18.17
N VAL A 76 28.70 -9.64 16.90
CA VAL A 76 27.29 -9.60 16.45
C VAL A 76 26.51 -10.77 17.05
N SER A 77 25.31 -10.50 17.55
CA SER A 77 24.49 -11.46 18.29
C SER A 77 23.10 -11.54 17.68
N SER A 78 22.42 -12.67 17.87
CA SER A 78 21.00 -12.86 17.53
C SER A 78 20.05 -12.09 18.46
N THR A 79 20.54 -11.55 19.55
CA THR A 79 19.75 -10.80 20.54
C THR A 79 20.18 -9.35 20.61
N TYR A 80 19.21 -8.46 20.82
CA TYR A 80 19.44 -7.06 21.05
C TYR A 80 20.39 -6.83 22.24
N LYS A 81 21.38 -5.93 22.07
CA LYS A 81 22.33 -5.52 23.12
C LYS A 81 22.28 -3.99 23.26
N GLU A 82 21.90 -3.48 24.42
CA GLU A 82 21.81 -2.04 24.65
C GLU A 82 23.18 -1.33 24.55
N ASN A 83 24.26 -2.00 24.94
CA ASN A 83 25.58 -1.40 25.09
C ASN A 83 26.38 -1.24 23.79
N ASN A 84 25.81 -1.62 22.63
CA ASN A 84 26.52 -1.54 21.36
C ASN A 84 25.77 -0.69 20.32
N ALA A 85 24.94 0.23 20.78
CA ALA A 85 24.20 1.10 19.89
C ALA A 85 25.09 2.22 19.33
N PHE A 86 24.97 2.47 18.04
CA PHE A 86 25.42 3.71 17.44
C PHE A 86 24.32 4.77 17.64
N THR A 87 24.64 5.83 18.38
CA THR A 87 23.72 6.92 18.75
C THR A 87 24.04 8.23 18.02
N GLY A 88 25.10 8.22 17.25
CA GLY A 88 25.61 9.37 16.49
C GLY A 88 24.88 9.59 15.16
N THR A 89 25.56 10.26 14.25
CA THR A 89 25.10 10.52 12.89
C THR A 89 26.10 10.00 11.86
N LEU A 90 25.62 9.24 10.89
CA LEU A 90 26.35 8.90 9.68
C LEU A 90 25.67 9.56 8.48
N ASP A 91 26.35 10.51 7.87
CA ASP A 91 25.94 11.13 6.61
C ASP A 91 26.72 10.48 5.46
N GLY A 92 26.01 9.79 4.59
CA GLY A 92 26.60 9.19 3.39
C GLY A 92 27.14 10.21 2.39
N ASN A 93 26.73 11.49 2.49
CA ASN A 93 27.19 12.56 1.60
C ASN A 93 27.07 12.20 0.11
N GLY A 94 26.02 11.46 -0.25
CA GLY A 94 25.77 10.96 -1.60
C GLY A 94 26.71 9.85 -2.07
N LYS A 95 27.51 9.27 -1.18
CA LYS A 95 28.45 8.17 -1.48
C LYS A 95 27.80 6.80 -1.36
N THR A 96 28.53 5.80 -1.82
CA THR A 96 28.11 4.40 -1.78
C THR A 96 28.94 3.61 -0.77
N ILE A 97 28.23 2.82 0.06
CA ILE A 97 28.86 1.72 0.81
C ILE A 97 28.52 0.41 0.10
N THR A 98 29.56 -0.30 -0.35
CA THR A 98 29.40 -1.69 -0.80
C THR A 98 29.68 -2.61 0.38
N THR A 99 28.74 -3.52 0.71
CA THR A 99 28.87 -4.33 1.92
C THR A 99 28.39 -5.77 1.72
N SER A 100 28.95 -6.68 2.49
CA SER A 100 28.50 -8.06 2.67
C SER A 100 27.83 -8.30 4.04
N ALA A 101 27.66 -7.25 4.86
CA ALA A 101 27.04 -7.31 6.17
C ALA A 101 26.19 -6.04 6.44
N PRO A 102 25.20 -6.07 7.35
CA PRO A 102 24.51 -4.88 7.82
C PRO A 102 25.49 -3.81 8.33
N LEU A 103 25.20 -2.52 8.10
CA LEU A 103 26.12 -1.47 8.55
C LEU A 103 26.24 -1.44 10.07
N PHE A 104 25.13 -1.51 10.80
CA PHE A 104 25.08 -1.47 12.26
C PHE A 104 24.38 -2.69 12.86
N ALA A 105 24.92 -3.23 13.95
CA ALA A 105 24.22 -4.24 14.73
C ALA A 105 23.03 -3.62 15.47
N ASN A 106 23.22 -2.42 16.05
CA ASN A 106 22.20 -1.65 16.75
C ASN A 106 22.37 -0.17 16.44
N LEU A 107 21.31 0.46 15.95
CA LEU A 107 21.30 1.89 15.61
C LEU A 107 20.21 2.61 16.41
N GLN A 108 20.59 3.64 17.15
CA GLN A 108 19.69 4.55 17.88
C GLN A 108 19.99 6.02 17.53
N GLY A 109 20.55 6.25 16.37
CA GLY A 109 20.99 7.55 15.85
C GLY A 109 20.40 7.83 14.47
N THR A 110 21.18 8.55 13.66
CA THR A 110 20.77 9.00 12.33
C THR A 110 21.67 8.44 11.24
N VAL A 111 21.06 7.90 10.16
CA VAL A 111 21.75 7.60 8.91
C VAL A 111 21.03 8.32 7.76
N LYS A 112 21.78 9.03 6.93
CA LYS A 112 21.18 9.79 5.82
C LYS A 112 22.07 9.88 4.58
N ASN A 113 21.43 10.22 3.43
CA ASN A 113 22.11 10.56 2.17
C ASN A 113 23.07 9.47 1.66
N LEU A 114 22.66 8.21 1.67
CA LEU A 114 23.54 7.06 1.46
C LEU A 114 22.96 6.11 0.42
N THR A 115 23.83 5.60 -0.46
CA THR A 115 23.53 4.39 -1.24
C THR A 115 24.25 3.19 -0.62
N ILE A 116 23.54 2.06 -0.47
CA ILE A 116 24.11 0.80 0.03
C ILE A 116 23.96 -0.25 -1.08
N ALA A 117 25.06 -0.91 -1.43
CA ALA A 117 25.11 -1.94 -2.46
C ALA A 117 25.80 -3.21 -1.94
N GLY A 118 25.66 -4.32 -2.66
CA GLY A 118 26.32 -5.59 -2.30
C GLY A 118 25.34 -6.75 -2.15
N ALA A 119 25.74 -7.75 -1.36
CA ALA A 119 24.92 -8.93 -1.09
C ALA A 119 25.19 -9.42 0.35
N ILE A 120 24.14 -9.54 1.12
CA ILE A 120 24.19 -9.89 2.54
C ILE A 120 23.57 -11.27 2.75
N ASP A 121 24.31 -12.16 3.39
CA ASP A 121 23.75 -13.38 3.97
C ASP A 121 23.38 -13.09 5.44
N GLY A 122 22.08 -13.11 5.73
CA GLY A 122 21.56 -12.81 7.06
C GLY A 122 21.84 -13.90 8.10
N GLY A 123 22.26 -15.10 7.67
CA GLY A 123 22.67 -16.19 8.57
C GLY A 123 21.60 -16.62 9.60
N GLY A 124 20.31 -16.46 9.29
CA GLY A 124 19.20 -16.71 10.21
C GLY A 124 18.98 -15.63 11.27
N LEU A 125 19.66 -14.48 11.17
CA LEU A 125 19.51 -13.36 12.09
C LEU A 125 18.50 -12.33 11.58
N ASN A 126 18.10 -11.39 12.43
CA ASN A 126 17.40 -10.20 11.99
C ASN A 126 18.35 -9.34 11.15
N CYS A 127 17.89 -8.87 10.01
CA CYS A 127 18.76 -8.24 9.03
C CYS A 127 18.08 -7.05 8.34
N GLY A 128 18.68 -5.89 8.45
CA GLY A 128 18.38 -4.71 7.61
C GLY A 128 19.72 -4.16 7.12
N VAL A 129 19.75 -3.61 5.89
CA VAL A 129 21.05 -3.17 5.35
C VAL A 129 21.68 -2.07 6.20
N VAL A 130 20.86 -1.17 6.77
CA VAL A 130 21.34 -0.13 7.68
C VAL A 130 21.55 -0.71 9.07
N THR A 131 20.56 -1.41 9.62
CA THR A 131 20.70 -1.94 10.98
C THR A 131 19.91 -3.24 11.20
N MET A 132 20.51 -4.12 11.98
CA MET A 132 19.87 -5.36 12.42
C MET A 132 18.80 -5.08 13.47
N TRP A 133 19.09 -4.20 14.43
CA TRP A 133 18.26 -3.89 15.59
C TRP A 133 18.16 -2.40 15.85
N THR A 134 17.05 -1.99 16.47
CA THR A 134 16.91 -0.69 17.11
C THR A 134 16.07 -0.78 18.37
N LYS A 135 16.30 0.15 19.31
CA LYS A 135 15.45 0.45 20.45
C LYS A 135 15.68 1.91 20.83
N GLY A 136 14.63 2.67 21.12
CA GLY A 136 14.75 4.13 21.28
C GLY A 136 14.65 4.85 19.94
N THR A 137 15.32 5.97 19.77
CA THR A 137 15.12 6.85 18.60
C THR A 137 16.01 6.45 17.44
N LEU A 138 15.40 6.23 16.27
CA LEU A 138 16.06 5.96 15.00
C LEU A 138 15.56 6.94 13.94
N THR A 139 16.46 7.52 13.16
CA THR A 139 16.13 8.29 11.97
C THR A 139 16.94 7.79 10.77
N VAL A 140 16.24 7.43 9.69
CA VAL A 140 16.86 7.11 8.41
C VAL A 140 16.22 7.95 7.32
N GLU A 141 17.02 8.71 6.60
CA GLU A 141 16.53 9.66 5.61
C GLU A 141 17.35 9.61 4.32
N ASN A 142 16.68 9.61 3.16
CA ASN A 142 17.33 9.64 1.86
C ASN A 142 18.36 8.51 1.68
N VAL A 143 17.95 7.26 1.98
CA VAL A 143 18.81 6.07 1.86
C VAL A 143 18.27 5.13 0.79
N LEU A 144 19.15 4.78 -0.16
CA LEU A 144 18.88 3.84 -1.25
C LEU A 144 19.54 2.48 -0.97
N ASN A 145 18.72 1.45 -0.77
CA ASN A 145 19.21 0.08 -0.73
C ASN A 145 19.25 -0.57 -2.13
N LYS A 146 20.41 -1.07 -2.52
CA LYS A 146 20.65 -1.94 -3.67
C LYS A 146 21.30 -3.27 -3.28
N ALA A 147 21.52 -3.49 -1.98
CA ALA A 147 22.09 -4.74 -1.49
C ALA A 147 21.02 -5.79 -1.30
N THR A 148 21.17 -6.95 -1.92
CA THR A 148 20.29 -8.10 -1.68
C THR A 148 20.50 -8.69 -0.30
N ILE A 149 19.43 -9.22 0.31
CA ILE A 149 19.51 -9.97 1.56
C ILE A 149 18.88 -11.35 1.35
N VAL A 150 19.61 -12.38 1.71
CA VAL A 150 19.12 -13.77 1.73
C VAL A 150 19.32 -14.37 3.12
N ASN A 151 18.58 -15.45 3.43
CA ASN A 151 18.71 -16.20 4.69
C ASN A 151 18.52 -15.36 5.97
N GLY A 152 17.84 -14.21 5.90
CA GLY A 152 17.45 -13.45 7.10
C GLY A 152 16.29 -14.12 7.85
N ASN A 153 16.17 -13.91 9.15
CA ASN A 153 14.98 -14.31 9.90
C ASN A 153 13.88 -13.25 9.75
N THR A 154 14.08 -12.08 10.33
CA THR A 154 13.24 -10.89 10.13
C THR A 154 14.05 -9.88 9.33
N THR A 155 13.55 -9.50 8.16
CA THR A 155 14.35 -8.75 7.21
C THR A 155 13.64 -7.48 6.76
N GLY A 156 14.37 -6.37 6.71
CA GLY A 156 13.92 -5.14 6.08
C GLY A 156 14.98 -4.57 5.14
N GLY A 157 14.55 -3.88 4.11
CA GLY A 157 15.48 -3.17 3.23
C GLY A 157 16.34 -2.14 3.98
N ILE A 158 15.86 -1.63 5.11
CA ILE A 158 16.56 -0.65 5.96
C ILE A 158 16.75 -1.20 7.38
N LEU A 159 15.67 -1.58 8.07
CA LEU A 159 15.67 -2.05 9.45
C LEU A 159 15.19 -3.51 9.53
N GLY A 160 15.96 -4.39 10.15
CA GLY A 160 15.51 -5.75 10.46
C GLY A 160 14.43 -5.76 11.54
N TYR A 161 14.76 -5.32 12.74
CA TYR A 161 13.90 -5.49 13.91
C TYR A 161 13.95 -4.27 14.86
N GLY A 162 12.78 -3.70 15.15
CA GLY A 162 12.58 -2.70 16.20
C GLY A 162 12.04 -3.35 17.47
N ALA A 163 12.81 -3.27 18.57
CA ALA A 163 12.39 -3.77 19.87
C ALA A 163 11.39 -2.81 20.54
N THR A 164 10.73 -3.25 21.60
CA THR A 164 9.87 -2.40 22.43
C THR A 164 10.60 -1.15 22.91
N GLY A 165 10.00 0.01 22.77
CA GLY A 165 10.60 1.31 23.04
C GLY A 165 11.22 1.94 21.79
N THR A 166 10.88 1.46 20.58
CA THR A 166 11.35 2.01 19.32
C THR A 166 10.50 3.20 18.89
N VAL A 167 11.16 4.34 18.65
CA VAL A 167 10.61 5.51 17.96
C VAL A 167 11.39 5.68 16.66
N ALA A 168 10.80 5.27 15.53
CA ALA A 168 11.51 5.22 14.27
C ALA A 168 10.90 6.16 13.22
N THR A 169 11.78 6.86 12.52
CA THR A 169 11.41 7.71 11.38
C THR A 169 12.19 7.29 10.15
N PHE A 170 11.46 6.99 9.07
CA PHE A 170 12.03 6.70 7.75
C PHE A 170 11.45 7.69 6.75
N LYS A 171 12.31 8.44 6.05
CA LYS A 171 11.89 9.43 5.05
C LYS A 171 12.65 9.27 3.76
N ASN A 172 11.93 9.30 2.64
CA ASN A 172 12.53 9.23 1.31
C ASN A 172 13.52 8.06 1.16
N CYS A 173 13.22 6.92 1.79
CA CYS A 173 14.05 5.72 1.67
C CYS A 173 13.53 4.81 0.56
N GLN A 174 14.43 4.12 -0.12
CA GLN A 174 14.08 3.26 -1.24
C GLN A 174 14.81 1.91 -1.15
N ASN A 175 14.08 0.84 -1.40
CA ASN A 175 14.63 -0.50 -1.60
C ASN A 175 14.50 -0.91 -3.06
N ASP A 176 15.62 -1.08 -3.75
CA ASP A 176 15.69 -1.57 -5.13
C ASP A 176 16.10 -3.05 -5.22
N ALA A 177 16.40 -3.67 -4.08
CA ALA A 177 16.94 -5.02 -4.04
C ALA A 177 15.89 -6.06 -3.70
N ASP A 178 16.04 -7.26 -4.26
CA ASP A 178 15.27 -8.43 -3.85
C ASP A 178 15.72 -8.91 -2.46
N LEU A 179 14.74 -9.24 -1.60
CA LEU A 179 14.97 -9.68 -0.24
C LEU A 179 14.27 -11.02 0.02
N ILE A 180 14.94 -11.91 0.76
CA ILE A 180 14.40 -13.21 1.19
C ILE A 180 14.57 -13.39 2.69
N ALA A 181 13.46 -13.71 3.40
CA ALA A 181 13.46 -13.93 4.83
C ALA A 181 12.67 -15.20 5.21
N ALA A 182 12.98 -15.76 6.37
CA ALA A 182 12.26 -16.90 6.90
C ALA A 182 10.94 -16.53 7.62
N SER A 183 10.85 -15.34 8.20
CA SER A 183 9.72 -15.00 9.08
C SER A 183 8.99 -13.73 8.67
N GLN A 184 9.53 -12.56 8.91
CA GLN A 184 8.90 -11.30 8.52
C GLN A 184 9.78 -10.57 7.52
N ILE A 185 9.14 -9.92 6.53
CA ILE A 185 9.86 -9.12 5.54
C ILE A 185 9.12 -7.83 5.22
N GLY A 186 9.86 -6.73 5.14
CA GLY A 186 9.37 -5.46 4.61
C GLY A 186 10.41 -4.78 3.73
N GLY A 187 9.98 -4.09 2.70
CA GLY A 187 10.91 -3.32 1.86
C GLY A 187 11.67 -2.24 2.63
N ILE A 188 11.08 -1.73 3.73
CA ILE A 188 11.69 -0.74 4.63
C ILE A 188 12.00 -1.39 5.98
N ALA A 189 11.03 -1.96 6.68
CA ALA A 189 11.22 -2.57 7.98
C ALA A 189 10.61 -3.97 8.08
N GLY A 190 11.34 -4.93 8.63
CA GLY A 190 10.85 -6.30 8.78
C GLY A 190 9.80 -6.41 9.88
N TYR A 191 10.16 -6.02 11.10
CA TYR A 191 9.24 -6.03 12.24
C TYR A 191 9.58 -4.90 13.23
N ILE A 192 8.58 -4.17 13.69
CA ILE A 192 8.68 -3.18 14.76
C ILE A 192 7.65 -3.54 15.82
N GLN A 193 8.10 -3.79 17.05
CA GLN A 193 7.26 -4.37 18.10
C GLN A 193 6.20 -3.43 18.64
N ASP A 194 6.56 -2.21 18.96
CA ASP A 194 5.66 -1.23 19.57
C ASP A 194 6.19 0.20 19.42
N ASP A 195 5.40 1.14 19.88
CA ASP A 195 5.59 2.57 19.98
C ASP A 195 5.23 3.36 18.73
N VAL A 196 6.06 4.30 18.31
CA VAL A 196 5.70 5.25 17.25
C VAL A 196 6.60 5.05 16.05
N VAL A 197 5.98 4.79 14.91
CA VAL A 197 6.68 4.69 13.63
C VAL A 197 6.11 5.69 12.65
N VAL A 198 6.99 6.46 12.01
CA VAL A 198 6.65 7.38 10.92
C VAL A 198 7.44 6.96 9.68
N ILE A 199 6.72 6.65 8.60
CA ILE A 199 7.31 6.31 7.30
C ILE A 199 6.70 7.22 6.24
N GLU A 200 7.54 8.06 5.62
CA GLU A 200 7.10 9.06 4.65
C GLU A 200 7.84 8.89 3.32
N ASN A 201 7.08 8.84 2.22
CA ASN A 201 7.62 8.83 0.85
C ASN A 201 8.65 7.73 0.60
N CYS A 202 8.44 6.55 1.20
CA CYS A 202 9.35 5.42 1.02
C CYS A 202 8.84 4.50 -0.08
N VAL A 203 9.78 3.90 -0.83
CA VAL A 203 9.47 3.08 -2.00
C VAL A 203 10.13 1.71 -1.90
N ASN A 204 9.38 0.65 -2.21
CA ASN A 204 9.93 -0.67 -2.45
C ASN A 204 9.78 -1.03 -3.94
N ASN A 205 10.91 -1.24 -4.62
CA ASN A 205 10.97 -1.72 -5.99
C ASN A 205 11.41 -3.20 -6.08
N GLY A 206 12.04 -3.72 -5.02
CA GLY A 206 12.53 -5.10 -4.96
C GLY A 206 11.44 -6.11 -4.69
N ASN A 207 11.61 -7.34 -5.18
CA ASN A 207 10.72 -8.45 -4.87
C ASN A 207 11.01 -9.01 -3.48
N LEU A 208 9.95 -9.31 -2.73
CA LEU A 208 10.03 -9.77 -1.35
C LEU A 208 9.44 -11.16 -1.22
N ARG A 209 10.18 -12.06 -0.59
CA ARG A 209 9.74 -13.43 -0.35
C ARG A 209 9.97 -13.86 1.08
N THR A 210 8.93 -14.43 1.71
CA THR A 210 9.01 -14.92 3.10
C THR A 210 8.09 -16.12 3.33
N ASP A 211 8.26 -16.78 4.48
CA ASP A 211 7.32 -17.80 4.91
C ASP A 211 6.07 -17.21 5.58
N ASN A 212 6.17 -16.11 6.34
CA ASN A 212 5.05 -15.63 7.14
C ASN A 212 4.53 -14.25 6.71
N TYR A 213 5.04 -13.15 7.27
CA TYR A 213 4.47 -11.82 7.07
C TYR A 213 5.32 -11.02 6.07
N GLY A 214 4.77 -10.75 4.91
CA GLY A 214 5.46 -10.02 3.86
C GLY A 214 4.72 -8.78 3.42
N ALA A 215 5.38 -7.62 3.42
CA ALA A 215 4.81 -6.41 2.83
C ALA A 215 5.85 -5.51 2.16
N GLY A 216 5.38 -4.71 1.21
CA GLY A 216 6.24 -3.76 0.52
C GLY A 216 6.93 -2.76 1.45
N ILE A 217 6.31 -2.37 2.57
CA ILE A 217 6.85 -1.37 3.50
C ILE A 217 7.17 -1.99 4.87
N ILE A 218 6.19 -2.51 5.61
CA ILE A 218 6.42 -3.13 6.93
C ILE A 218 5.85 -4.55 6.96
N GLY A 219 6.69 -5.54 7.22
CA GLY A 219 6.24 -6.92 7.37
C GLY A 219 5.29 -7.09 8.55
N ARG A 220 5.67 -6.57 9.72
CA ARG A 220 4.86 -6.61 10.93
C ARG A 220 5.04 -5.36 11.80
N PHE A 221 3.93 -4.87 12.35
CA PHE A 221 3.91 -3.84 13.38
C PHE A 221 3.09 -4.29 14.59
N GLY A 222 3.61 -4.08 15.78
CA GLY A 222 2.95 -4.35 17.06
C GLY A 222 3.09 -5.79 17.58
N ARG A 223 2.86 -5.99 18.87
CA ARG A 223 2.94 -7.27 19.59
C ARG A 223 1.58 -7.86 19.88
N ASP A 224 1.47 -9.19 19.85
CA ASP A 224 0.23 -9.90 20.21
C ASP A 224 -0.11 -9.83 21.70
N ALA A 225 0.88 -9.71 22.57
CA ALA A 225 0.69 -9.66 24.03
C ALA A 225 1.43 -8.47 24.66
N GLY A 226 0.76 -7.74 25.54
CA GLY A 226 1.35 -6.58 26.23
C GLY A 226 1.65 -5.39 25.33
N ALA A 227 0.91 -5.25 24.22
CA ALA A 227 1.03 -4.08 23.35
C ALA A 227 0.76 -2.78 24.12
N LEU A 228 1.51 -1.74 23.76
CA LEU A 228 1.31 -0.42 24.35
C LEU A 228 0.05 0.23 23.75
N PRO A 229 -0.80 0.88 24.56
CA PRO A 229 -2.05 1.48 24.10
C PRO A 229 -1.87 2.56 23.03
N ASP A 230 -0.71 3.21 23.02
CA ASP A 230 -0.40 4.35 22.17
C ASP A 230 0.50 3.97 20.96
N SER A 231 0.69 2.67 20.71
CA SER A 231 1.46 2.21 19.54
C SER A 231 0.73 2.54 18.25
N VAL A 232 1.35 3.39 17.42
CA VAL A 232 0.78 3.86 16.15
C VAL A 232 1.82 3.85 15.03
N ALA A 233 1.46 3.25 13.91
CA ALA A 233 2.18 3.38 12.66
C ALA A 233 1.55 4.47 11.78
N THR A 234 2.30 5.52 11.45
CA THR A 234 1.90 6.54 10.48
C THR A 234 2.69 6.35 9.20
N ILE A 235 2.02 5.97 8.13
CA ILE A 235 2.64 5.68 6.83
C ILE A 235 1.98 6.55 5.78
N THR A 236 2.75 7.43 5.15
CA THR A 236 2.23 8.42 4.20
C THR A 236 3.05 8.44 2.91
N GLY A 237 2.37 8.45 1.76
CA GLY A 237 3.00 8.61 0.45
C GLY A 237 3.93 7.45 0.05
N CYS A 238 3.72 6.26 0.62
CA CYS A 238 4.59 5.11 0.37
C CYS A 238 4.09 4.25 -0.81
N VAL A 239 5.05 3.63 -1.52
CA VAL A 239 4.76 2.87 -2.74
C VAL A 239 5.42 1.51 -2.70
N ASN A 240 4.66 0.48 -3.05
CA ASN A 240 5.20 -0.83 -3.37
C ASN A 240 5.08 -1.10 -4.88
N ASN A 241 6.21 -1.28 -5.55
CA ASN A 241 6.29 -1.68 -6.95
C ASN A 241 6.72 -3.15 -7.11
N GLY A 242 7.33 -3.74 -6.08
CA GLY A 242 7.83 -5.11 -6.11
C GLY A 242 6.75 -6.15 -5.79
N THR A 243 6.92 -7.35 -6.31
CA THR A 243 6.07 -8.50 -5.92
C THR A 243 6.32 -8.88 -4.46
N VAL A 244 5.25 -9.10 -3.71
CA VAL A 244 5.32 -9.61 -2.33
C VAL A 244 4.71 -11.00 -2.29
N SER A 245 5.49 -11.98 -1.82
CA SER A 245 5.07 -13.37 -1.73
C SER A 245 5.32 -13.94 -0.33
N SER A 246 4.26 -14.53 0.25
CA SER A 246 4.35 -15.22 1.55
C SER A 246 3.75 -16.63 1.44
N ALA A 247 4.45 -17.62 1.99
CA ALA A 247 4.00 -19.01 1.91
C ALA A 247 2.90 -19.34 2.93
N LYS A 248 2.85 -18.68 4.08
CA LYS A 248 1.96 -19.06 5.21
C LYS A 248 1.15 -17.93 5.82
N GLY A 249 1.76 -16.83 6.22
CA GLY A 249 1.12 -15.77 7.01
C GLY A 249 0.28 -14.81 6.16
N GLN A 250 0.59 -13.51 6.22
CA GLN A 250 -0.11 -12.47 5.48
C GLN A 250 0.81 -11.81 4.46
N SER A 251 0.23 -11.42 3.33
CA SER A 251 0.92 -10.63 2.30
C SER A 251 0.18 -9.33 2.03
N ALA A 252 0.90 -8.21 1.92
CA ALA A 252 0.28 -6.93 1.57
C ALA A 252 1.25 -5.99 0.84
N GLY A 253 0.68 -4.96 0.18
CA GLY A 253 1.50 -3.92 -0.45
C GLY A 253 2.21 -3.01 0.58
N ILE A 254 1.56 -2.67 1.71
CA ILE A 254 2.08 -1.68 2.67
C ILE A 254 2.37 -2.31 4.05
N ILE A 255 1.39 -2.90 4.72
CA ILE A 255 1.59 -3.61 6.01
C ILE A 255 0.96 -4.99 5.92
N ALA A 256 1.72 -6.05 6.22
CA ALA A 256 1.15 -7.40 6.21
C ALA A 256 0.35 -7.71 7.48
N TYR A 257 0.92 -7.45 8.65
CA TYR A 257 0.28 -7.74 9.92
C TYR A 257 0.42 -6.57 10.91
N LEU A 258 -0.72 -6.07 11.38
CA LEU A 258 -0.82 -4.90 12.25
C LEU A 258 -1.44 -5.29 13.59
N VAL A 259 -0.77 -4.96 14.69
CA VAL A 259 -1.31 -5.02 16.05
C VAL A 259 -1.20 -3.64 16.66
N GLY A 260 -2.32 -2.95 16.86
CA GLY A 260 -2.34 -1.57 17.31
C GLY A 260 -3.02 -0.61 16.33
N GLY A 261 -2.78 0.68 16.49
CA GLY A 261 -3.30 1.72 15.62
C GLY A 261 -2.46 1.94 14.36
N ALA A 262 -3.09 2.42 13.29
CA ALA A 262 -2.38 2.88 12.11
C ALA A 262 -3.11 3.99 11.36
N GLN A 263 -2.33 4.88 10.75
CA GLN A 263 -2.77 5.79 9.70
C GLN A 263 -1.98 5.48 8.44
N ILE A 264 -2.66 4.96 7.42
CA ILE A 264 -2.07 4.62 6.13
C ILE A 264 -2.71 5.57 5.11
N ILE A 265 -1.95 6.54 4.63
CA ILE A 265 -2.46 7.67 3.86
C ILE A 265 -1.65 7.84 2.57
N ASP A 266 -2.33 8.09 1.45
CA ASP A 266 -1.70 8.37 0.16
C ASP A 266 -0.72 7.26 -0.29
N CYS A 267 -1.03 5.99 0.02
CA CYS A 267 -0.16 4.86 -0.30
C CYS A 267 -0.65 4.09 -1.53
N VAL A 268 0.30 3.55 -2.29
CA VAL A 268 0.01 2.86 -3.54
C VAL A 268 0.69 1.49 -3.60
N ASN A 269 -0.05 0.48 -4.06
CA ASN A 269 0.51 -0.80 -4.43
C ASN A 269 0.40 -1.04 -5.95
N ASN A 270 1.56 -1.15 -6.59
CA ASN A 270 1.72 -1.52 -8.00
C ASN A 270 2.31 -2.94 -8.16
N GLY A 271 2.72 -3.58 -7.07
CA GLY A 271 3.32 -4.91 -7.06
C GLY A 271 2.31 -6.02 -6.83
N THR A 272 2.43 -7.13 -7.54
CA THR A 272 1.57 -8.30 -7.33
C THR A 272 1.72 -8.85 -5.90
N ILE A 273 0.59 -9.11 -5.26
CA ILE A 273 0.54 -9.71 -3.92
C ILE A 273 0.12 -11.17 -4.02
N VAL A 274 0.89 -12.06 -3.40
CA VAL A 274 0.65 -13.51 -3.43
C VAL A 274 0.74 -14.08 -2.01
N ASN A 275 -0.23 -14.92 -1.66
CA ASN A 275 -0.17 -15.75 -0.47
C ASN A 275 -0.69 -17.15 -0.76
N ASP A 276 0.09 -18.15 -0.39
CA ASP A 276 -0.22 -19.55 -0.76
C ASP A 276 -1.24 -20.21 0.17
N THR A 277 -1.53 -19.64 1.35
CA THR A 277 -2.36 -20.34 2.37
C THR A 277 -3.36 -19.48 3.13
N ALA A 278 -3.18 -18.15 3.19
CA ALA A 278 -3.93 -17.31 4.11
C ALA A 278 -4.41 -15.97 3.52
N THR A 279 -3.91 -14.85 4.02
CA THR A 279 -4.43 -13.50 3.75
C THR A 279 -3.59 -12.76 2.74
N SER A 280 -4.25 -12.13 1.78
CA SER A 280 -3.62 -11.21 0.82
C SER A 280 -4.41 -9.91 0.69
N ALA A 281 -3.71 -8.80 0.60
CA ALA A 281 -4.35 -7.50 0.33
C ALA A 281 -3.44 -6.52 -0.39
N GLY A 282 -4.03 -5.59 -1.14
CA GLY A 282 -3.27 -4.55 -1.82
C GLY A 282 -2.54 -3.59 -0.88
N ILE A 283 -3.13 -3.23 0.27
CA ILE A 283 -2.59 -2.24 1.21
C ILE A 283 -2.33 -2.84 2.59
N LEU A 284 -3.34 -3.38 3.27
CA LEU A 284 -3.23 -3.91 4.63
C LEU A 284 -3.70 -5.37 4.71
N GLY A 285 -2.80 -6.29 5.06
CA GLY A 285 -3.12 -7.71 5.13
C GLY A 285 -4.10 -8.03 6.24
N SER A 286 -3.71 -7.85 7.48
CA SER A 286 -4.62 -8.07 8.60
C SER A 286 -4.32 -7.20 9.80
N THR A 287 -5.37 -7.01 10.62
CA THR A 287 -5.27 -6.33 11.92
C THR A 287 -5.64 -7.26 13.05
N ARG A 288 -5.09 -7.02 14.22
CA ARG A 288 -5.47 -7.64 15.47
C ARG A 288 -5.53 -6.63 16.61
N ASP A 289 -6.51 -6.77 17.50
CA ASP A 289 -6.60 -5.98 18.72
C ASP A 289 -5.72 -6.62 19.81
N PRO A 290 -4.73 -5.90 20.38
CA PRO A 290 -3.91 -6.45 21.43
C PRO A 290 -4.63 -6.41 22.77
N ASP A 291 -4.85 -7.59 23.39
CA ASP A 291 -5.20 -7.76 24.80
C ASP A 291 -6.30 -6.85 25.37
N LYS A 292 -7.33 -6.50 24.58
CA LYS A 292 -8.51 -5.78 25.07
C LYS A 292 -8.23 -4.38 25.64
N LYS A 293 -7.17 -3.71 25.21
CA LYS A 293 -6.85 -2.35 25.63
C LYS A 293 -7.40 -1.34 24.62
N LYS A 294 -7.69 -0.14 25.10
CA LYS A 294 -8.06 0.99 24.27
C LYS A 294 -6.87 1.31 23.35
N ILE A 295 -7.04 1.13 22.05
CA ILE A 295 -6.04 1.48 21.06
C ILE A 295 -6.58 2.51 20.08
N SER A 296 -5.65 3.24 19.49
CA SER A 296 -5.94 4.11 18.35
C SER A 296 -6.49 3.26 17.20
N GLY A 297 -7.53 3.74 16.53
CA GLY A 297 -8.14 3.02 15.42
C GLY A 297 -7.23 2.90 14.20
N VAL A 298 -7.74 2.25 13.16
CA VAL A 298 -7.06 2.14 11.87
C VAL A 298 -7.78 3.01 10.86
N LEU A 299 -7.04 3.94 10.25
CA LEU A 299 -7.47 4.73 9.11
C LEU A 299 -6.65 4.36 7.88
N ILE A 300 -7.34 3.91 6.81
CA ILE A 300 -6.76 3.79 5.47
C ILE A 300 -7.43 4.86 4.61
N LYS A 301 -6.63 5.76 4.05
CA LYS A 301 -7.19 6.90 3.33
C LYS A 301 -6.38 7.25 2.08
N ASP A 302 -7.10 7.59 1.01
CA ASP A 302 -6.51 7.99 -0.27
C ASP A 302 -5.49 6.96 -0.80
N CYS A 303 -5.79 5.64 -0.61
CA CYS A 303 -4.89 4.53 -0.96
C CYS A 303 -5.41 3.73 -2.15
N PHE A 304 -4.48 3.29 -3.01
CA PHE A 304 -4.84 2.60 -4.26
C PHE A 304 -4.04 1.32 -4.47
N ASN A 305 -4.74 0.28 -4.96
CA ASN A 305 -4.12 -0.94 -5.46
C ASN A 305 -4.34 -1.08 -6.97
N TYR A 306 -3.25 -1.16 -7.72
CA TYR A 306 -3.28 -1.34 -9.17
C TYR A 306 -2.90 -2.75 -9.62
N ALA A 307 -2.36 -3.57 -8.73
CA ALA A 307 -1.83 -4.88 -9.06
C ALA A 307 -2.75 -6.03 -8.61
N PRO A 308 -2.61 -7.22 -9.23
CA PRO A 308 -3.34 -8.40 -8.81
C PRO A 308 -3.06 -8.79 -7.35
N VAL A 309 -4.12 -9.22 -6.65
CA VAL A 309 -4.06 -9.78 -5.30
C VAL A 309 -4.52 -11.24 -5.35
N ASN A 310 -3.62 -12.17 -5.03
CA ASN A 310 -3.87 -13.60 -5.06
C ASN A 310 -3.73 -14.21 -3.67
N GLY A 311 -4.70 -14.99 -3.23
CA GLY A 311 -4.67 -15.57 -1.89
C GLY A 311 -5.64 -16.73 -1.70
N VAL A 312 -5.92 -17.06 -0.43
CA VAL A 312 -6.72 -18.25 -0.08
C VAL A 312 -7.89 -17.90 0.84
N THR A 313 -7.65 -17.40 2.05
CA THR A 313 -8.70 -17.29 3.08
C THR A 313 -9.34 -15.91 3.14
N TYR A 314 -8.53 -14.85 3.30
CA TYR A 314 -8.99 -13.47 3.32
C TYR A 314 -8.29 -12.70 2.20
N VAL A 315 -9.01 -12.40 1.13
CA VAL A 315 -8.42 -11.77 -0.06
C VAL A 315 -9.16 -10.49 -0.39
N GLY A 316 -8.50 -9.35 -0.21
CA GLY A 316 -9.10 -8.04 -0.42
C GLY A 316 -8.26 -7.15 -1.30
N GLY A 317 -8.91 -6.40 -2.19
CA GLY A 317 -8.20 -5.48 -3.09
C GLY A 317 -7.40 -4.40 -2.33
N ILE A 318 -7.92 -3.92 -1.20
CA ILE A 318 -7.28 -2.94 -0.32
C ILE A 318 -6.95 -3.57 1.02
N CYS A 319 -7.90 -4.24 1.68
CA CYS A 319 -7.69 -4.81 2.99
C CYS A 319 -8.18 -6.26 3.09
N GLY A 320 -7.39 -7.14 3.71
CA GLY A 320 -7.74 -8.53 3.89
C GLY A 320 -8.63 -8.75 5.11
N TYR A 321 -8.06 -8.76 6.29
CA TYR A 321 -8.78 -9.05 7.52
C TYR A 321 -8.73 -7.87 8.50
N LEU A 322 -9.89 -7.28 8.72
CA LEU A 322 -10.11 -6.26 9.72
C LEU A 322 -10.76 -6.91 10.92
N GLY A 323 -9.95 -7.58 11.69
CA GLY A 323 -10.41 -8.42 12.77
C GLY A 323 -10.32 -7.74 14.11
N ARG A 324 -11.37 -7.97 14.85
CA ARG A 324 -11.44 -7.82 16.27
C ARG A 324 -11.44 -9.21 16.89
N ASP A 325 -10.69 -9.46 17.93
CA ASP A 325 -10.88 -10.65 18.75
C ASP A 325 -12.25 -10.57 19.44
N ALA A 326 -12.96 -11.71 19.58
CA ALA A 326 -14.37 -11.79 19.99
C ALA A 326 -14.74 -11.08 21.31
N ASN A 327 -13.78 -10.53 22.01
CA ASN A 327 -13.92 -9.88 23.31
C ASN A 327 -13.48 -8.41 23.33
N SER A 328 -13.27 -7.77 22.20
CA SER A 328 -12.75 -6.41 22.15
C SER A 328 -13.74 -5.34 22.61
N HIS A 329 -13.19 -4.28 23.14
CA HIS A 329 -13.88 -3.25 23.89
C HIS A 329 -14.34 -2.06 23.05
N ASP A 330 -15.23 -1.27 23.65
CA ASP A 330 -15.64 0.03 23.17
C ASP A 330 -14.43 0.92 22.86
N GLY A 331 -14.30 1.37 21.60
CA GLY A 331 -13.33 2.39 21.23
C GLY A 331 -12.39 2.04 20.07
N TRP A 332 -12.33 0.79 19.64
CA TRP A 332 -11.60 0.43 18.42
C TRP A 332 -12.47 0.66 17.20
N ASN A 333 -12.03 1.51 16.28
CA ASN A 333 -12.71 1.74 15.02
C ASN A 333 -11.77 1.53 13.85
N PHE A 334 -12.40 1.14 12.77
CA PHE A 334 -11.77 0.97 11.48
C PHE A 334 -12.51 1.81 10.45
N ARG A 335 -11.76 2.63 9.73
CA ARG A 335 -12.29 3.46 8.67
C ARG A 335 -11.41 3.41 7.42
N MET A 336 -12.07 3.25 6.29
CA MET A 336 -11.46 3.36 4.98
C MET A 336 -12.14 4.49 4.21
N GLU A 337 -11.36 5.43 3.69
CA GLU A 337 -11.85 6.59 2.97
C GLU A 337 -11.11 6.79 1.65
N ASN A 338 -11.86 7.07 0.58
CA ASN A 338 -11.29 7.39 -0.72
C ASN A 338 -10.28 6.36 -1.22
N CYS A 339 -10.59 5.07 -1.09
CA CYS A 339 -9.68 4.01 -1.50
C CYS A 339 -10.21 3.27 -2.73
N GLY A 340 -9.32 2.90 -3.63
CA GLY A 340 -9.68 2.26 -4.88
C GLY A 340 -8.85 1.03 -5.24
N ASN A 341 -9.51 -0.06 -5.59
CA ASN A 341 -8.88 -1.24 -6.16
C ASN A 341 -9.12 -1.32 -7.66
N PHE A 342 -8.04 -1.33 -8.43
CA PHE A 342 -8.04 -1.58 -9.89
C PHE A 342 -7.53 -2.98 -10.25
N GLY A 343 -6.80 -3.63 -9.33
CA GLY A 343 -6.23 -4.95 -9.55
C GLY A 343 -7.27 -6.07 -9.42
N ASP A 344 -7.10 -7.14 -10.18
CA ASP A 344 -7.92 -8.34 -10.04
C ASP A 344 -7.69 -9.01 -8.67
N VAL A 345 -8.76 -9.52 -8.06
CA VAL A 345 -8.74 -10.23 -6.79
C VAL A 345 -9.03 -11.70 -7.03
N THR A 346 -8.09 -12.58 -6.75
CA THR A 346 -8.24 -14.03 -6.97
C THR A 346 -8.05 -14.81 -5.68
N ALA A 347 -9.01 -15.65 -5.35
CA ALA A 347 -8.91 -16.59 -4.24
C ALA A 347 -9.08 -18.03 -4.72
N THR A 348 -8.15 -18.92 -4.32
CA THR A 348 -8.19 -20.34 -4.69
C THR A 348 -7.87 -21.21 -3.47
N GLY A 349 -8.74 -22.17 -3.16
CA GLY A 349 -8.52 -23.05 -2.00
C GLY A 349 -9.70 -23.99 -1.75
N SER A 350 -9.76 -24.62 -0.56
CA SER A 350 -10.80 -25.59 -0.22
C SER A 350 -11.50 -25.33 1.11
N GLY A 351 -11.07 -24.30 1.87
CA GLY A 351 -11.66 -23.91 3.14
C GLY A 351 -12.64 -22.74 3.01
N THR A 352 -13.14 -22.26 4.15
CA THR A 352 -13.96 -21.04 4.19
C THR A 352 -13.15 -19.84 3.69
N MET A 353 -13.73 -19.09 2.76
CA MET A 353 -13.11 -17.93 2.14
C MET A 353 -13.90 -16.65 2.38
N TYR A 354 -13.20 -15.55 2.47
CA TYR A 354 -13.74 -14.19 2.53
C TYR A 354 -13.02 -13.37 1.47
N VAL A 355 -13.77 -12.90 0.49
CA VAL A 355 -13.19 -12.23 -0.68
C VAL A 355 -13.98 -10.96 -0.99
N GLY A 356 -13.28 -9.84 -1.05
CA GLY A 356 -13.90 -8.56 -1.38
C GLY A 356 -13.05 -7.71 -2.31
N GLY A 357 -13.69 -7.02 -3.23
CA GLY A 357 -12.99 -6.14 -4.15
C GLY A 357 -12.25 -5.00 -3.44
N VAL A 358 -12.77 -4.53 -2.30
CA VAL A 358 -12.12 -3.53 -1.43
C VAL A 358 -11.63 -4.21 -0.15
N SER A 359 -12.51 -4.82 0.63
CA SER A 359 -12.16 -5.48 1.90
C SER A 359 -12.71 -6.89 1.94
N ALA A 360 -11.89 -7.87 2.37
CA ALA A 360 -12.38 -9.25 2.48
C ALA A 360 -13.25 -9.45 3.71
N TYR A 361 -12.87 -8.88 4.84
CA TYR A 361 -13.57 -9.08 6.10
C TYR A 361 -13.53 -7.81 6.95
N GLY A 362 -14.68 -7.39 7.48
CA GLY A 362 -14.82 -6.27 8.40
C GLY A 362 -15.59 -6.65 9.64
N TRP A 363 -14.95 -6.55 10.80
CA TRP A 363 -15.61 -6.67 12.09
C TRP A 363 -15.32 -5.41 12.89
N GLY A 364 -16.32 -4.59 13.12
CA GLY A 364 -16.20 -3.36 13.89
C GLY A 364 -17.03 -3.40 15.16
N GLY A 365 -16.58 -2.70 16.19
CA GLY A 365 -17.36 -2.34 17.36
C GLY A 365 -18.20 -1.07 17.12
N ASN A 366 -18.79 -0.53 18.18
CA ASN A 366 -19.51 0.74 18.16
C ASN A 366 -18.61 1.91 17.67
N VAL A 367 -19.21 3.08 17.44
CA VAL A 367 -18.48 4.32 17.10
C VAL A 367 -17.24 4.47 17.98
N GLY A 368 -16.08 4.64 17.37
CA GLY A 368 -14.83 4.74 18.10
C GLY A 368 -14.74 5.96 19.01
N SER A 369 -13.79 5.93 19.93
CA SER A 369 -13.53 7.03 20.87
C SER A 369 -13.12 8.35 20.19
N ASN A 370 -12.71 8.30 18.91
CA ASN A 370 -12.42 9.47 18.08
C ASN A 370 -13.65 10.04 17.35
N GLY A 371 -14.85 9.49 17.58
CA GLY A 371 -16.10 9.93 16.96
C GLY A 371 -16.29 9.51 15.50
N LEU A 372 -15.37 8.73 14.91
CA LEU A 372 -15.52 8.23 13.55
C LEU A 372 -16.31 6.91 13.55
N ALA A 373 -17.25 6.78 12.62
CA ALA A 373 -17.96 5.53 12.41
C ALA A 373 -17.04 4.50 11.73
N ASN A 374 -17.21 3.21 12.07
CA ASN A 374 -16.61 2.15 11.29
C ASN A 374 -17.20 2.11 9.87
N GLY A 375 -16.42 1.78 8.88
CA GLY A 375 -16.97 1.59 7.54
C GLY A 375 -16.09 2.05 6.40
N LEU A 376 -16.69 2.02 5.22
CA LEU A 376 -16.12 2.44 3.96
C LEU A 376 -16.85 3.69 3.44
N LEU A 377 -16.10 4.72 3.14
CA LEU A 377 -16.59 5.96 2.54
C LEU A 377 -15.85 6.22 1.22
N ASN A 378 -16.59 6.42 0.12
CA ASN A 378 -16.01 6.71 -1.19
C ASN A 378 -14.99 5.65 -1.63
N CYS A 379 -15.28 4.38 -1.42
CA CYS A 379 -14.37 3.29 -1.78
C CYS A 379 -14.91 2.50 -2.98
N PHE A 380 -14.01 2.00 -3.82
CA PHE A 380 -14.47 1.29 -5.00
C PHE A 380 -13.59 0.10 -5.40
N ASN A 381 -14.20 -0.81 -6.15
CA ASN A 381 -13.54 -1.87 -6.88
C ASN A 381 -13.82 -1.76 -8.38
N ALA A 382 -12.75 -1.71 -9.17
CA ALA A 382 -12.81 -1.78 -10.63
C ALA A 382 -12.16 -3.07 -11.20
N GLY A 383 -11.42 -3.82 -10.36
CA GLY A 383 -10.84 -5.11 -10.70
C GLY A 383 -11.86 -6.25 -10.68
N ASN A 384 -11.62 -7.31 -11.43
CA ASN A 384 -12.47 -8.49 -11.41
C ASN A 384 -12.19 -9.36 -10.18
N ILE A 385 -13.21 -10.03 -9.68
CA ILE A 385 -13.11 -10.96 -8.56
C ILE A 385 -13.31 -12.37 -9.08
N LYS A 386 -12.34 -13.25 -8.82
CA LYS A 386 -12.41 -14.66 -9.18
C LYS A 386 -12.19 -15.53 -7.94
N VAL A 387 -13.16 -16.40 -7.66
CA VAL A 387 -13.06 -17.35 -6.55
C VAL A 387 -13.28 -18.76 -7.07
N ASP A 388 -12.30 -19.61 -6.83
CA ASP A 388 -12.34 -21.04 -7.13
C ASP A 388 -12.15 -21.83 -5.83
N ASN A 389 -13.26 -22.32 -5.27
CA ASN A 389 -13.26 -23.07 -4.03
C ASN A 389 -13.54 -24.55 -4.32
N SER A 390 -12.53 -25.40 -4.12
CA SER A 390 -12.59 -26.84 -4.34
C SER A 390 -13.17 -27.63 -3.17
N GLY A 391 -13.58 -26.97 -2.06
CA GLY A 391 -14.26 -27.60 -0.94
C GLY A 391 -15.65 -28.12 -1.31
N ASP A 392 -16.21 -29.01 -0.48
CA ASP A 392 -17.57 -29.52 -0.66
C ASP A 392 -18.64 -28.44 -0.46
N ASP A 393 -19.92 -28.79 -0.63
CA ASP A 393 -21.03 -27.84 -0.56
C ASP A 393 -21.26 -27.25 0.85
N SER A 394 -20.68 -27.83 1.89
CA SER A 394 -20.73 -27.29 3.26
C SER A 394 -19.75 -26.12 3.48
N VAL A 395 -18.74 -25.98 2.62
CA VAL A 395 -17.74 -24.92 2.70
C VAL A 395 -18.30 -23.61 2.16
N LYS A 396 -18.11 -22.54 2.91
CA LYS A 396 -18.64 -21.22 2.61
C LYS A 396 -17.58 -20.34 1.92
N ALA A 397 -17.97 -19.67 0.85
CA ALA A 397 -17.18 -18.62 0.25
C ALA A 397 -18.00 -17.32 0.21
N TYR A 398 -17.65 -16.39 1.10
CA TYR A 398 -18.26 -15.07 1.16
C TYR A 398 -17.54 -14.17 0.15
N VAL A 399 -18.22 -13.89 -0.96
CA VAL A 399 -17.62 -13.18 -2.10
C VAL A 399 -18.42 -11.93 -2.40
N SER A 400 -17.77 -10.78 -2.48
CA SER A 400 -18.48 -9.54 -2.73
C SER A 400 -17.66 -8.52 -3.51
N GLY A 401 -18.35 -7.68 -4.26
CA GLY A 401 -17.73 -6.60 -5.03
C GLY A 401 -17.01 -5.56 -4.18
N VAL A 402 -17.54 -5.24 -2.99
CA VAL A 402 -16.95 -4.24 -2.09
C VAL A 402 -16.42 -4.90 -0.83
N ILE A 403 -17.28 -5.49 0.00
CA ILE A 403 -16.85 -6.12 1.26
C ILE A 403 -17.35 -7.57 1.37
N GLY A 404 -16.42 -8.53 1.44
CA GLY A 404 -16.72 -9.96 1.46
C GLY A 404 -17.64 -10.37 2.58
N TYR A 405 -17.35 -9.94 3.79
CA TYR A 405 -18.15 -10.20 4.98
C TYR A 405 -18.03 -9.05 5.98
N PHE A 406 -19.15 -8.59 6.51
CA PHE A 406 -19.14 -7.68 7.64
C PHE A 406 -20.12 -8.13 8.72
N ASN A 407 -19.70 -8.05 9.97
CA ASN A 407 -20.45 -8.54 11.12
C ASN A 407 -20.72 -7.43 12.12
N THR A 408 -21.51 -6.42 11.72
CA THR A 408 -21.88 -5.34 12.62
C THR A 408 -23.11 -4.57 12.14
N THR A 409 -23.89 -4.06 13.09
CA THR A 409 -25.01 -3.14 12.83
C THR A 409 -24.58 -1.67 12.76
N VAL A 410 -23.29 -1.38 12.88
CA VAL A 410 -22.73 -0.01 12.88
C VAL A 410 -21.64 0.19 11.84
N TYR A 411 -21.59 -0.68 10.84
CA TYR A 411 -20.63 -0.59 9.75
C TYR A 411 -21.27 0.15 8.58
N THR A 412 -20.75 1.30 8.23
CA THR A 412 -21.33 2.14 7.16
C THR A 412 -20.68 1.85 5.80
N LEU A 413 -21.50 1.81 4.77
CA LEU A 413 -21.07 1.78 3.37
C LEU A 413 -21.71 2.97 2.66
N GLU A 414 -20.92 3.96 2.28
CA GLU A 414 -21.42 5.20 1.68
C GLU A 414 -20.60 5.58 0.44
N ASN A 415 -21.30 5.89 -0.65
CA ASN A 415 -20.70 6.27 -1.93
C ASN A 415 -19.69 5.23 -2.45
N CYS A 416 -19.93 3.96 -2.22
CA CYS A 416 -19.06 2.88 -2.66
C CYS A 416 -19.58 2.25 -3.93
N PHE A 417 -18.69 1.71 -4.76
CA PHE A 417 -19.16 0.95 -5.91
C PHE A 417 -18.28 -0.25 -6.27
N ASN A 418 -18.87 -1.19 -7.01
CA ASN A 418 -18.19 -2.27 -7.70
C ASN A 418 -18.48 -2.22 -9.19
N ALA A 419 -17.45 -1.99 -10.00
CA ALA A 419 -17.51 -2.04 -11.45
C ALA A 419 -16.89 -3.33 -12.03
N GLY A 420 -16.24 -4.14 -11.21
CA GLY A 420 -15.65 -5.41 -11.61
C GLY A 420 -16.67 -6.55 -11.62
N THR A 421 -16.43 -7.56 -12.45
CA THR A 421 -17.26 -8.78 -12.51
C THR A 421 -16.88 -9.72 -11.36
N ILE A 422 -17.88 -10.47 -10.87
CA ILE A 422 -17.70 -11.51 -9.85
C ILE A 422 -17.91 -12.88 -10.52
N THR A 423 -16.88 -13.72 -10.47
CA THR A 423 -16.92 -15.11 -10.93
C THR A 423 -16.62 -16.03 -9.77
N THR A 424 -17.56 -16.89 -9.40
CA THR A 424 -17.38 -17.85 -8.31
C THR A 424 -18.13 -19.16 -8.57
N ASN A 425 -17.57 -20.28 -8.14
CA ASN A 425 -18.23 -21.58 -8.13
C ASN A 425 -19.07 -21.81 -6.86
N LYS A 426 -19.11 -20.87 -5.90
CA LYS A 426 -19.87 -20.88 -4.66
C LYS A 426 -20.80 -19.67 -4.58
N THR A 427 -21.98 -19.76 -5.19
CA THR A 427 -22.89 -18.61 -5.33
C THR A 427 -23.76 -18.33 -4.09
N THR A 428 -23.95 -19.29 -3.19
CA THR A 428 -24.86 -19.17 -2.03
C THR A 428 -24.55 -17.99 -1.11
N TYR A 429 -23.27 -17.60 -1.00
CA TYR A 429 -22.81 -16.50 -0.13
C TYR A 429 -22.18 -15.37 -0.95
N ALA A 430 -22.41 -15.34 -2.26
CA ALA A 430 -21.95 -14.27 -3.13
C ALA A 430 -22.95 -13.10 -3.10
N THR A 431 -22.43 -11.87 -3.08
CA THR A 431 -23.23 -10.63 -3.13
C THR A 431 -22.53 -9.56 -3.96
N LEU A 432 -23.28 -8.59 -4.49
CA LEU A 432 -22.68 -7.53 -5.32
C LEU A 432 -21.92 -6.50 -4.50
N ILE A 433 -22.42 -6.13 -3.32
CA ILE A 433 -21.85 -5.07 -2.47
C ILE A 433 -21.23 -5.64 -1.20
N GLY A 434 -21.97 -6.44 -0.44
CA GLY A 434 -21.48 -6.96 0.82
C GLY A 434 -22.36 -8.06 1.42
N TRP A 435 -21.72 -8.97 2.13
CA TRP A 435 -22.43 -10.04 2.85
C TRP A 435 -22.52 -9.70 4.34
N ASN A 436 -23.74 -9.64 4.87
CA ASN A 436 -24.02 -9.47 6.29
C ASN A 436 -24.82 -10.68 6.79
N ASN A 437 -24.45 -11.25 7.94
CA ASN A 437 -25.12 -12.42 8.51
C ASN A 437 -26.59 -12.19 8.92
N ARG A 438 -27.03 -10.96 9.01
CA ARG A 438 -28.42 -10.57 9.31
C ARG A 438 -29.26 -10.31 8.06
N GLY A 439 -28.63 -10.31 6.87
CA GLY A 439 -29.32 -10.00 5.62
C GLY A 439 -29.78 -8.53 5.54
N GLU A 440 -30.91 -8.30 4.89
CA GLU A 440 -31.57 -7.01 4.72
C GLU A 440 -32.78 -6.90 5.68
N GLY A 441 -33.12 -5.69 6.12
CA GLY A 441 -34.28 -5.40 6.96
C GLY A 441 -33.95 -4.82 8.33
N ALA A 442 -34.91 -4.79 9.25
CA ALA A 442 -34.82 -4.04 10.51
C ALA A 442 -33.64 -4.43 11.42
N GLU A 443 -33.16 -5.68 11.34
CA GLU A 443 -32.00 -6.16 12.09
C GLU A 443 -30.73 -6.32 11.21
N GLY A 444 -30.81 -6.02 9.93
CA GLY A 444 -29.75 -6.18 8.93
C GLY A 444 -29.26 -4.87 8.36
N VAL A 445 -29.03 -4.87 7.03
CA VAL A 445 -28.62 -3.65 6.31
C VAL A 445 -29.82 -2.72 6.17
N THR A 446 -29.67 -1.46 6.61
CA THR A 446 -30.67 -0.41 6.53
C THR A 446 -30.12 0.83 5.85
N ALA A 447 -31.00 1.79 5.48
CA ALA A 447 -30.61 3.06 4.87
C ALA A 447 -29.71 3.92 5.78
N ASP A 448 -29.64 3.66 7.07
CA ASP A 448 -28.73 4.36 7.98
C ASP A 448 -27.28 3.93 7.79
N TYR A 449 -27.06 2.68 7.34
CA TYR A 449 -25.74 2.07 7.18
C TYR A 449 -25.30 1.95 5.73
N CYS A 450 -26.23 1.92 4.78
CA CYS A 450 -25.96 1.84 3.36
C CYS A 450 -26.56 3.00 2.61
N LYS A 451 -25.74 3.80 1.93
CA LYS A 451 -26.19 4.97 1.18
C LYS A 451 -25.43 5.12 -0.12
N ASN A 452 -26.16 5.36 -1.20
CA ASN A 452 -25.62 5.80 -2.47
C ASN A 452 -24.51 4.87 -3.02
N ASN A 453 -24.73 3.54 -2.94
CA ASN A 453 -23.78 2.56 -3.45
C ASN A 453 -24.26 1.98 -4.77
N TYR A 454 -23.32 1.56 -5.63
CA TYR A 454 -23.61 1.02 -6.94
C TYR A 454 -22.81 -0.25 -7.21
N SER A 455 -23.39 -1.17 -8.01
CA SER A 455 -22.64 -2.32 -8.52
C SER A 455 -23.07 -2.67 -9.93
N VAL A 456 -22.13 -3.16 -10.73
CA VAL A 456 -22.46 -3.84 -11.98
C VAL A 456 -23.15 -5.17 -11.65
N ALA A 457 -24.13 -5.55 -12.46
CA ALA A 457 -24.77 -6.86 -12.34
C ALA A 457 -23.76 -8.00 -12.60
N SER A 458 -23.89 -9.10 -11.88
CA SER A 458 -23.05 -10.29 -12.06
C SER A 458 -23.93 -11.56 -11.99
N GLY A 459 -24.58 -11.88 -13.08
CA GLY A 459 -25.56 -12.98 -13.14
C GLY A 459 -26.71 -12.79 -12.15
N ASP A 460 -27.05 -13.86 -11.43
CA ASP A 460 -28.12 -13.88 -10.41
C ASP A 460 -27.61 -13.57 -8.99
N ILE A 461 -26.41 -12.98 -8.86
CA ILE A 461 -25.86 -12.61 -7.56
C ILE A 461 -26.65 -11.44 -6.98
N PRO A 462 -27.23 -11.58 -5.75
CA PRO A 462 -28.01 -10.51 -5.12
C PRO A 462 -27.13 -9.37 -4.61
N VAL A 463 -27.73 -8.21 -4.39
CA VAL A 463 -27.01 -7.03 -3.83
C VAL A 463 -26.49 -7.34 -2.44
N PHE A 464 -27.35 -7.86 -1.55
CA PHE A 464 -26.99 -8.38 -0.22
C PHE A 464 -27.52 -9.80 -0.03
N TYR A 465 -27.00 -10.52 0.95
CA TYR A 465 -27.45 -11.86 1.29
C TYR A 465 -28.96 -11.90 1.54
N ASN A 466 -29.66 -12.86 0.91
CA ASN A 466 -31.12 -12.98 0.88
C ASN A 466 -31.88 -11.74 0.36
N GLY A 467 -31.19 -10.81 -0.28
CA GLY A 467 -31.79 -9.63 -0.89
C GLY A 467 -32.14 -9.81 -2.37
N PRO A 468 -32.73 -8.79 -3.00
CA PRO A 468 -33.01 -8.78 -4.43
C PRO A 468 -31.74 -8.65 -5.28
N VAL A 469 -31.84 -9.09 -6.54
CA VAL A 469 -30.72 -9.03 -7.50
C VAL A 469 -30.60 -7.69 -8.21
N SER A 470 -31.63 -6.84 -8.17
CA SER A 470 -31.71 -5.61 -8.99
C SER A 470 -31.50 -4.33 -8.19
N GLU A 471 -32.01 -4.26 -6.99
CA GLU A 471 -31.96 -3.07 -6.14
C GLU A 471 -32.14 -3.47 -4.67
N SER A 472 -31.49 -2.78 -3.76
CA SER A 472 -31.61 -2.98 -2.33
C SER A 472 -31.41 -1.66 -1.58
N VAL A 473 -31.54 -1.69 -0.27
CA VAL A 473 -31.40 -0.50 0.60
C VAL A 473 -30.07 0.22 0.34
N GLY A 474 -30.15 1.44 -0.18
CA GLY A 474 -28.99 2.30 -0.43
C GLY A 474 -28.01 1.77 -1.47
N CYS A 475 -28.43 0.80 -2.29
CA CYS A 475 -27.61 0.20 -3.34
C CYS A 475 -28.40 0.01 -4.63
N THR A 476 -27.82 0.42 -5.76
CA THR A 476 -28.40 0.34 -7.10
C THR A 476 -27.53 -0.55 -7.98
N VAL A 477 -28.18 -1.46 -8.73
CA VAL A 477 -27.49 -2.25 -9.74
C VAL A 477 -27.53 -1.47 -11.06
N ALA A 478 -26.37 -1.15 -11.58
CA ALA A 478 -26.17 -0.42 -12.82
C ALA A 478 -25.58 -1.33 -13.90
N THR A 479 -25.83 -1.00 -15.15
CA THR A 479 -25.23 -1.70 -16.29
C THR A 479 -23.78 -1.26 -16.51
N ALA A 480 -23.00 -2.07 -17.22
CA ALA A 480 -21.64 -1.69 -17.62
C ALA A 480 -21.63 -0.40 -18.48
N ASP A 481 -22.68 -0.18 -19.29
CA ASP A 481 -22.81 1.04 -20.09
C ASP A 481 -23.08 2.27 -19.24
N GLN A 482 -23.85 2.16 -18.15
CA GLN A 482 -24.05 3.26 -17.19
C GLN A 482 -22.76 3.60 -16.43
N PHE A 483 -21.95 2.61 -16.09
CA PHE A 483 -20.61 2.84 -15.58
C PHE A 483 -19.71 3.54 -16.60
N ALA A 484 -19.67 3.05 -17.84
CA ALA A 484 -18.82 3.60 -18.90
C ALA A 484 -19.25 5.01 -19.38
N SER A 485 -20.56 5.32 -19.33
CA SER A 485 -21.10 6.62 -19.76
C SER A 485 -20.85 7.79 -18.81
N GLY A 486 -20.39 7.53 -17.58
CA GLY A 486 -20.27 8.53 -16.53
C GLY A 486 -21.53 8.72 -15.67
N GLU A 487 -22.62 8.03 -15.99
CA GLU A 487 -23.90 8.16 -15.26
C GLU A 487 -23.71 7.83 -13.78
N VAL A 488 -23.02 6.73 -13.44
CA VAL A 488 -22.80 6.33 -12.05
C VAL A 488 -21.95 7.36 -11.29
N ALA A 489 -20.90 7.92 -11.91
CA ALA A 489 -20.12 8.98 -11.31
C ALA A 489 -20.97 10.21 -10.99
N TYR A 490 -21.80 10.63 -11.95
CA TYR A 490 -22.70 11.77 -11.77
C TYR A 490 -23.72 11.53 -10.65
N LEU A 491 -24.39 10.38 -10.62
CA LEU A 491 -25.40 10.07 -9.61
C LEU A 491 -24.84 10.00 -8.19
N ILE A 492 -23.65 9.43 -8.03
CA ILE A 492 -22.97 9.42 -6.72
C ILE A 492 -22.63 10.83 -6.29
N ASN A 493 -22.09 11.66 -7.16
CA ASN A 493 -21.70 13.03 -6.86
C ASN A 493 -22.93 13.92 -6.54
N GLU A 494 -24.01 13.76 -7.30
CA GLU A 494 -25.26 14.48 -7.09
C GLU A 494 -25.86 14.15 -5.70
N ALA A 495 -25.97 12.88 -5.36
CA ALA A 495 -26.47 12.43 -4.07
C ALA A 495 -25.60 12.84 -2.88
N ALA A 496 -24.28 12.88 -3.10
CA ALA A 496 -23.32 13.34 -2.09
C ALA A 496 -23.24 14.86 -1.95
N GLY A 497 -23.77 15.61 -2.91
CA GLY A 497 -23.67 17.08 -2.96
C GLY A 497 -22.24 17.59 -3.18
N ALA A 498 -21.35 16.77 -3.69
CA ALA A 498 -19.93 17.07 -3.92
C ALA A 498 -19.35 16.22 -5.04
N THR A 499 -18.36 16.74 -5.78
CA THR A 499 -17.61 15.96 -6.76
C THR A 499 -16.61 15.06 -6.03
N ILE A 500 -16.94 13.79 -5.91
CA ILE A 500 -16.12 12.74 -5.30
C ILE A 500 -15.45 11.92 -6.40
N TYR A 501 -16.23 11.51 -7.39
CA TYR A 501 -15.79 10.66 -8.48
C TYR A 501 -15.67 11.43 -9.79
N TYR A 502 -14.67 11.07 -10.55
CA TYR A 502 -14.30 11.62 -11.85
C TYR A 502 -14.27 10.49 -12.86
N GLN A 503 -14.44 10.81 -14.12
CA GLN A 503 -14.34 9.82 -15.20
C GLN A 503 -14.03 10.50 -16.53
N ALA A 504 -13.00 10.06 -17.23
CA ALA A 504 -12.76 10.43 -18.62
C ALA A 504 -13.67 9.58 -19.53
N ILE A 505 -14.84 10.14 -19.88
CA ILE A 505 -15.86 9.41 -20.66
C ILE A 505 -15.29 9.02 -22.02
N GLY A 506 -15.49 7.75 -22.40
CA GLY A 506 -14.92 7.17 -23.61
C GLY A 506 -13.53 6.54 -23.44
N THR A 507 -12.88 6.78 -22.31
CA THR A 507 -11.57 6.18 -21.95
C THR A 507 -11.70 5.28 -20.74
N ASP A 508 -12.28 5.81 -19.65
CA ASP A 508 -12.45 5.07 -18.41
C ASP A 508 -13.71 4.21 -18.47
N LYS A 509 -13.60 2.96 -18.05
CA LYS A 509 -14.73 2.03 -17.96
C LYS A 509 -15.59 2.23 -16.72
N ALA A 510 -15.06 2.91 -15.72
CA ALA A 510 -15.71 3.17 -14.44
C ALA A 510 -15.17 4.47 -13.81
N PRO A 511 -15.91 5.03 -12.83
CA PRO A 511 -15.46 6.20 -12.08
C PRO A 511 -14.15 5.96 -11.33
N THR A 512 -13.42 7.04 -11.08
CA THR A 512 -12.19 7.07 -10.28
C THR A 512 -12.24 8.23 -9.27
N LEU A 513 -11.43 8.17 -8.22
CA LEU A 513 -11.23 9.26 -7.27
C LEU A 513 -10.17 10.28 -7.73
N ILE A 514 -9.58 10.07 -8.90
CA ILE A 514 -8.46 10.85 -9.43
C ILE A 514 -9.01 11.95 -10.36
N ALA A 515 -8.93 13.19 -9.90
CA ALA A 515 -9.23 14.35 -10.73
C ALA A 515 -8.10 14.61 -11.75
N ALA A 516 -8.47 14.89 -13.00
CA ALA A 516 -7.52 15.48 -13.93
C ALA A 516 -7.16 16.92 -13.50
N GLU A 517 -5.90 17.33 -13.68
CA GLU A 517 -5.43 18.66 -13.27
C GLU A 517 -6.20 19.79 -13.96
N ASP A 518 -6.60 19.57 -15.21
CA ASP A 518 -7.37 20.52 -16.02
C ASP A 518 -8.88 20.38 -15.85
N GLY A 519 -9.36 19.54 -14.90
CA GLY A 519 -10.76 19.27 -14.68
C GLY A 519 -11.46 18.52 -15.81
N SER A 520 -10.70 18.03 -16.81
CA SER A 520 -11.27 17.42 -18.04
C SER A 520 -12.03 16.11 -17.80
N ASN A 521 -11.93 15.51 -16.61
CA ASN A 521 -12.64 14.28 -16.25
C ASN A 521 -13.79 14.49 -15.22
N VAL A 522 -14.20 15.71 -14.98
CA VAL A 522 -15.47 15.99 -14.25
C VAL A 522 -16.62 15.51 -15.13
N VAL A 523 -17.62 14.85 -14.54
CA VAL A 523 -18.79 14.38 -15.27
C VAL A 523 -19.96 15.35 -15.09
N GLU A 524 -20.53 15.80 -16.21
CA GLU A 524 -21.67 16.70 -16.26
C GLU A 524 -22.85 16.06 -17.00
N LYS A 525 -24.09 16.35 -16.56
CA LYS A 525 -25.31 15.93 -17.27
C LYS A 525 -25.73 17.03 -18.24
N LYS A 526 -25.90 16.65 -19.51
CA LYS A 526 -26.36 17.55 -20.56
C LYS A 526 -27.88 17.70 -20.55
N ALA A 527 -28.37 18.72 -21.27
CA ALA A 527 -29.79 19.00 -21.39
C ALA A 527 -30.59 17.85 -22.07
N ASP A 528 -29.96 17.05 -22.92
CA ASP A 528 -30.56 15.85 -23.56
C ASP A 528 -30.55 14.61 -22.64
N GLY A 529 -30.05 14.75 -21.43
CA GLY A 529 -29.94 13.68 -20.43
C GLY A 529 -28.69 12.81 -20.55
N SER A 530 -27.84 13.00 -21.58
CA SER A 530 -26.55 12.31 -21.69
C SER A 530 -25.50 12.88 -20.74
N PHE A 531 -24.41 12.15 -20.54
CA PHE A 531 -23.29 12.56 -19.68
C PHE A 531 -22.07 12.88 -20.55
N ALA A 532 -21.30 13.88 -20.14
CA ALA A 532 -20.09 14.29 -20.82
C ALA A 532 -19.08 14.92 -19.86
N ASN A 533 -17.84 14.95 -20.30
CA ASN A 533 -16.84 15.81 -19.68
C ASN A 533 -16.97 17.25 -20.22
N PRO A 534 -16.56 18.28 -19.45
CA PRO A 534 -16.49 19.66 -19.92
C PRO A 534 -15.69 19.75 -21.22
N ALA A 535 -16.14 20.57 -22.16
CA ALA A 535 -15.32 20.89 -23.32
C ALA A 535 -14.03 21.56 -22.84
N LYS A 536 -12.86 21.09 -23.31
CA LYS A 536 -11.62 21.83 -23.08
C LYS A 536 -11.81 23.26 -23.57
N GLU A 537 -11.70 24.24 -22.70
CA GLU A 537 -11.53 25.62 -23.14
C GLU A 537 -10.22 25.67 -23.94
N VAL A 538 -10.33 25.69 -25.25
CA VAL A 538 -9.21 26.05 -26.11
C VAL A 538 -8.97 27.52 -25.82
N PRO A 539 -7.78 27.92 -25.31
CA PRO A 539 -7.47 29.33 -25.14
C PRO A 539 -7.75 30.02 -26.48
N GLU A 540 -8.60 31.03 -26.48
CA GLU A 540 -8.84 31.84 -27.68
C GLU A 540 -7.47 32.34 -28.16
N ASP A 541 -7.04 31.81 -29.31
CA ASP A 541 -5.74 32.08 -29.91
C ASP A 541 -5.65 33.57 -30.23
N THR A 542 -5.05 34.30 -29.32
CA THR A 542 -4.75 35.72 -29.52
C THR A 542 -3.62 35.81 -30.54
N LYS A 543 -4.02 35.98 -31.81
CA LYS A 543 -3.22 36.47 -32.92
C LYS A 543 -2.02 35.61 -33.36
N PRO A 544 -1.89 35.29 -34.62
CA PRO A 544 -0.77 34.51 -35.13
C PRO A 544 0.55 35.22 -34.82
N ALA A 545 1.38 34.60 -34.00
CA ALA A 545 2.78 34.96 -33.88
C ALA A 545 3.51 34.50 -35.14
N ASP A 546 4.41 35.31 -35.62
CA ASP A 546 5.30 35.07 -36.77
C ASP A 546 5.95 33.66 -36.68
N PRO A 547 6.21 33.00 -37.81
CA PRO A 547 6.71 31.64 -37.83
C PRO A 547 8.09 31.55 -37.20
N VAL A 548 8.16 30.89 -36.04
CA VAL A 548 9.41 30.43 -35.43
C VAL A 548 9.92 29.22 -36.21
N PRO A 549 11.22 29.12 -36.52
CA PRO A 549 11.77 28.04 -37.33
C PRO A 549 11.53 26.68 -36.72
N THR A 550 11.00 25.77 -37.53
CA THR A 550 10.71 24.38 -37.18
C THR A 550 11.94 23.61 -36.71
N GLY A 551 11.98 23.28 -35.42
CA GLY A 551 12.86 22.27 -34.86
C GLY A 551 12.03 21.12 -34.27
N ASP A 552 12.10 20.00 -34.94
CA ASP A 552 11.80 18.62 -34.50
C ASP A 552 10.78 18.33 -33.39
N SER A 553 9.50 18.55 -33.66
CA SER A 553 8.41 17.91 -32.89
C SER A 553 8.03 16.49 -33.39
N ALA A 554 8.63 16.02 -34.48
CA ALA A 554 8.38 14.70 -35.04
C ALA A 554 9.06 13.55 -34.25
N LEU A 555 10.04 13.86 -33.39
CA LEU A 555 10.79 12.84 -32.62
C LEU A 555 10.04 12.34 -31.38
N ILE A 556 9.14 13.15 -30.82
CA ILE A 556 8.43 12.84 -29.57
C ILE A 556 7.32 11.80 -29.80
N PHE A 557 6.62 11.89 -30.94
CA PHE A 557 5.57 10.89 -31.27
C PHE A 557 6.13 9.52 -31.68
N ALA A 558 7.37 9.45 -32.16
CA ALA A 558 8.03 8.19 -32.52
C ALA A 558 8.49 7.38 -31.30
N ILE A 559 8.80 8.01 -30.18
CA ILE A 559 9.28 7.33 -28.97
C ILE A 559 8.11 6.63 -28.21
N VAL A 560 6.93 7.22 -28.20
CA VAL A 560 5.74 6.62 -27.56
C VAL A 560 5.25 5.37 -28.30
N ALA A 561 5.36 5.36 -29.62
CA ALA A 561 5.00 4.20 -30.44
C ALA A 561 6.01 3.03 -30.31
N ILE A 562 7.30 3.33 -30.05
CA ILE A 562 8.36 2.31 -29.95
C ILE A 562 8.31 1.58 -28.59
N ILE A 563 7.91 2.26 -27.51
CA ILE A 563 7.82 1.64 -26.17
C ILE A 563 6.63 0.70 -26.06
N SER A 564 5.51 1.00 -26.69
CA SER A 564 4.34 0.10 -26.74
C SER A 564 4.60 -1.18 -27.55
N VAL A 565 5.46 -1.12 -28.57
CA VAL A 565 5.83 -2.29 -29.40
C VAL A 565 6.91 -3.15 -28.70
N LEU A 566 7.83 -2.56 -27.94
CA LEU A 566 8.85 -3.30 -27.19
C LEU A 566 8.28 -4.04 -25.96
N GLY A 567 7.23 -3.53 -25.31
CA GLY A 567 6.54 -4.22 -24.23
C GLY A 567 5.85 -5.51 -24.69
N ILE A 568 5.33 -5.54 -25.90
CA ILE A 568 4.65 -6.73 -26.47
C ILE A 568 5.68 -7.76 -26.97
N ALA A 569 6.84 -7.34 -27.46
CA ALA A 569 7.87 -8.23 -27.97
C ALA A 569 8.62 -9.01 -26.87
N THR A 570 8.74 -8.47 -25.66
CA THR A 570 9.37 -9.16 -24.52
C THR A 570 8.48 -10.23 -23.89
N VAL A 571 7.17 -10.10 -23.97
CA VAL A 571 6.22 -11.13 -23.50
C VAL A 571 6.12 -12.30 -24.49
N ALA A 572 6.28 -12.07 -25.77
CA ALA A 572 6.24 -13.13 -26.80
C ALA A 572 7.50 -14.01 -26.79
N LYS A 573 8.68 -13.47 -26.42
CA LYS A 573 9.95 -14.23 -26.38
C LYS A 573 10.13 -15.13 -25.15
N ARG A 574 9.28 -15.01 -24.13
CA ARG A 574 9.32 -15.87 -22.92
C ARG A 574 8.46 -17.15 -23.04
N LYS A 575 7.77 -17.34 -24.16
CA LYS A 575 6.97 -18.56 -24.41
C LYS A 575 7.67 -19.62 -25.30
N GLU A 576 8.91 -19.39 -25.72
CA GLU A 576 9.64 -20.34 -26.59
C GLU A 576 11.01 -20.79 -26.04
N ASN A 577 11.22 -20.76 -24.72
CA ASN A 577 12.37 -21.48 -24.13
C ASN A 577 11.98 -22.16 -22.83
#